data_024c3b49b71fc818b073a1cbebb2e4f1
#
_entry.id   024c3b49b71fc818b073a1cbebb2e4f1
#
_cell.length_a   1.000
_cell.length_b   1.000
_cell.length_c   1.000
_cell.angle_alpha   90.00
_cell.angle_beta   90.00
_cell.angle_gamma   90.00
#
_symmetry.space_group_name_H-M   'P 1'
#
loop_
_entity.id
_entity.type
_entity.pdbx_description
1 polymer ?
#
loop_
_entity_poly.entity_id
_entity_poly.type
_entity_poly.pdbx_seq_one_letter_code
_entity_poly.pdbx_strand_id
1 'polypeptide(L)'
;SAMYLYFQHFRLTLCLRMTGNREDAQDAAQEAFLNAWRGLASFQGGSSFSTWLYRLASNACIDLLRRRKRRQEGEAPHSLDDEEAGWPEPAAPGGGPEEELEQKERRQALERELRALPDHQREILVMREVSGLSYQEIGELLSLDLGTVKSRLARARLALKKRLLENGNFFTQSASKPSEETKRR
;
A
#
# COMPACT_ATOMS: atom_id res chain seq x y z
N SER A 1 -21.25 -1.27 -14.13
CA SER A 1 -21.27 0.09 -13.62
C SER A 1 -19.88 0.52 -13.22
N ALA A 2 -19.42 1.68 -13.74
CA ALA A 2 -18.05 2.20 -13.55
C ALA A 2 -17.65 2.31 -12.07
N MET A 3 -18.60 2.65 -11.20
CA MET A 3 -18.39 2.75 -9.74
C MET A 3 -18.05 1.40 -9.11
N TYR A 4 -18.62 0.31 -9.59
CA TYR A 4 -18.30 -1.04 -9.11
C TYR A 4 -16.89 -1.47 -9.54
N LEU A 5 -16.49 -1.17 -10.77
CA LEU A 5 -15.13 -1.45 -11.28
C LEU A 5 -14.09 -0.60 -10.57
N TYR A 6 -14.35 0.69 -10.35
CA TYR A 6 -13.49 1.57 -9.57
C TYR A 6 -13.31 1.04 -8.13
N PHE A 7 -14.38 0.58 -7.52
CA PHE A 7 -14.42 0.05 -6.18
C PHE A 7 -13.64 -1.28 -6.06
N GLN A 8 -13.79 -2.16 -7.03
CA GLN A 8 -13.06 -3.43 -7.12
C GLN A 8 -11.56 -3.19 -7.28
N HIS A 9 -11.20 -2.31 -8.21
CA HIS A 9 -9.81 -1.97 -8.50
C HIS A 9 -9.10 -1.37 -7.28
N PHE A 10 -9.72 -0.38 -6.67
CA PHE A 10 -9.23 0.32 -5.50
C PHE A 10 -8.99 -0.62 -4.30
N ARG A 11 -9.93 -1.50 -4.03
CA ARG A 11 -9.90 -2.43 -2.93
C ARG A 11 -8.84 -3.51 -3.11
N LEU A 12 -8.73 -4.06 -4.33
CA LEU A 12 -7.71 -5.05 -4.66
C LEU A 12 -6.31 -4.45 -4.55
N THR A 13 -6.13 -3.21 -5.01
CA THR A 13 -4.84 -2.50 -4.90
C THR A 13 -4.41 -2.31 -3.44
N LEU A 14 -5.33 -1.92 -2.53
CA LEU A 14 -5.03 -1.81 -1.11
C LEU A 14 -4.64 -3.16 -0.50
N CYS A 15 -5.47 -4.18 -0.72
CA CYS A 15 -5.21 -5.52 -0.19
C CYS A 15 -3.88 -6.08 -0.71
N LEU A 16 -3.57 -5.88 -2.00
CA LEU A 16 -2.32 -6.32 -2.59
C LEU A 16 -1.10 -5.61 -1.95
N ARG A 17 -1.21 -4.31 -1.69
CA ARG A 17 -0.17 -3.55 -0.98
C ARG A 17 0.02 -4.00 0.47
N MET A 18 -1.03 -4.43 1.14
CA MET A 18 -0.96 -4.91 2.52
C MET A 18 -0.42 -6.34 2.61
N THR A 19 -0.94 -7.25 1.79
CA THR A 19 -0.61 -8.67 1.86
C THR A 19 0.68 -9.04 1.12
N GLY A 20 1.03 -8.29 0.07
CA GLY A 20 2.21 -8.52 -0.74
C GLY A 20 2.04 -9.59 -1.82
N ASN A 21 0.97 -10.38 -1.82
CA ASN A 21 0.68 -11.37 -2.84
C ASN A 21 -0.77 -11.30 -3.33
N ARG A 22 -1.02 -11.84 -4.51
CA ARG A 22 -2.30 -11.70 -5.22
C ARG A 22 -3.41 -12.58 -4.63
N GLU A 23 -3.09 -13.77 -4.21
CA GLU A 23 -4.06 -14.72 -3.64
C GLU A 23 -4.64 -14.17 -2.33
N ASP A 24 -3.77 -13.84 -1.38
CA ASP A 24 -4.14 -13.21 -0.12
C ASP A 24 -4.90 -11.89 -0.33
N ALA A 25 -4.50 -11.10 -1.36
CA ALA A 25 -5.18 -9.86 -1.69
C ALA A 25 -6.61 -10.08 -2.19
N GLN A 26 -6.83 -11.10 -3.01
CA GLN A 26 -8.16 -11.46 -3.50
C GLN A 26 -9.07 -11.94 -2.37
N ASP A 27 -8.56 -12.80 -1.50
CA ASP A 27 -9.30 -13.31 -0.35
C ASP A 27 -9.67 -12.18 0.61
N ALA A 28 -8.71 -11.34 0.99
CA ALA A 28 -8.96 -10.19 1.85
C ALA A 28 -9.94 -9.18 1.20
N ALA A 29 -9.83 -8.96 -0.11
CA ALA A 29 -10.72 -8.08 -0.83
C ALA A 29 -12.17 -8.63 -0.87
N GLN A 30 -12.34 -9.94 -1.03
CA GLN A 30 -13.64 -10.60 -1.00
C GLN A 30 -14.27 -10.51 0.40
N GLU A 31 -13.50 -10.81 1.43
CA GLU A 31 -13.95 -10.70 2.82
C GLU A 31 -14.36 -9.26 3.17
N ALA A 32 -13.56 -8.27 2.77
CA ALA A 32 -13.87 -6.87 2.96
C ALA A 32 -15.19 -6.46 2.27
N PHE A 33 -15.44 -7.03 1.08
CA PHE A 33 -16.71 -6.78 0.36
C PHE A 33 -17.92 -7.36 1.10
N LEU A 34 -17.83 -8.59 1.55
CA LEU A 34 -18.88 -9.23 2.31
C LEU A 34 -19.18 -8.47 3.60
N ASN A 35 -18.13 -8.01 4.29
CA ASN A 35 -18.27 -7.19 5.50
C ASN A 35 -18.87 -5.82 5.21
N ALA A 36 -18.50 -5.18 4.09
CA ALA A 36 -19.12 -3.93 3.65
C ALA A 36 -20.58 -4.11 3.30
N TRP A 37 -20.94 -5.17 2.59
CA TRP A 37 -22.31 -5.48 2.25
C TRP A 37 -23.18 -5.69 3.50
N ARG A 38 -22.71 -6.49 4.46
CA ARG A 38 -23.42 -6.76 5.72
C ARG A 38 -23.54 -5.51 6.59
N GLY A 39 -22.49 -4.67 6.61
CA GLY A 39 -22.42 -3.47 7.45
C GLY A 39 -23.03 -2.22 6.84
N LEU A 40 -23.40 -2.23 5.55
CA LEU A 40 -23.87 -1.04 4.85
C LEU A 40 -25.12 -0.41 5.49
N ALA A 41 -26.07 -1.22 5.93
CA ALA A 41 -27.29 -0.74 6.58
C ALA A 41 -27.01 -0.09 7.96
N SER A 42 -25.91 -0.41 8.60
CA SER A 42 -25.49 0.16 9.89
C SER A 42 -24.48 1.30 9.78
N PHE A 43 -24.11 1.69 8.55
CA PHE A 43 -23.19 2.81 8.33
C PHE A 43 -23.87 4.15 8.66
N GLN A 44 -23.46 4.76 9.77
CA GLN A 44 -24.06 6.00 10.30
C GLN A 44 -23.37 7.29 9.83
N GLY A 45 -22.38 7.21 8.90
CA GLY A 45 -21.71 8.42 8.40
C GLY A 45 -20.71 9.07 9.35
N GLY A 46 -20.28 8.40 10.41
CA GLY A 46 -19.27 8.91 11.37
C GLY A 46 -17.88 9.13 10.75
N SER A 47 -17.66 8.65 9.54
CA SER A 47 -16.50 8.92 8.70
C SER A 47 -16.94 8.99 7.23
N SER A 48 -16.03 9.36 6.31
CA SER A 48 -16.34 9.20 4.88
C SER A 48 -16.56 7.71 4.55
N PHE A 49 -17.42 7.45 3.56
CA PHE A 49 -17.66 6.07 3.12
C PHE A 49 -16.39 5.36 2.67
N SER A 50 -15.48 6.08 2.01
CA SER A 50 -14.18 5.56 1.62
C SER A 50 -13.33 5.19 2.82
N THR A 51 -13.26 6.02 3.87
CA THR A 51 -12.52 5.73 5.11
C THR A 51 -13.07 4.49 5.81
N TRP A 52 -14.39 4.37 5.91
CA TRP A 52 -15.04 3.21 6.49
C TRP A 52 -14.69 1.92 5.73
N LEU A 53 -14.70 1.99 4.40
CA LEU A 53 -14.35 0.87 3.56
C LEU A 53 -12.88 0.48 3.66
N TYR A 54 -11.97 1.47 3.73
CA TYR A 54 -10.54 1.22 3.99
C TYR A 54 -10.32 0.49 5.30
N ARG A 55 -11.07 0.85 6.35
CA ARG A 55 -11.02 0.16 7.63
C ARG A 55 -11.43 -1.31 7.50
N LEU A 56 -12.52 -1.60 6.77
CA LEU A 56 -12.96 -2.98 6.55
C LEU A 56 -11.92 -3.79 5.76
N ALA A 57 -11.35 -3.21 4.70
CA ALA A 57 -10.32 -3.87 3.92
C ALA A 57 -9.02 -4.09 4.71
N SER A 58 -8.60 -3.10 5.49
CA SER A 58 -7.43 -3.23 6.37
C SER A 58 -7.63 -4.30 7.42
N ASN A 59 -8.80 -4.38 8.05
CA ASN A 59 -9.13 -5.43 9.01
C ASN A 59 -9.04 -6.82 8.38
N ALA A 60 -9.64 -7.01 7.20
CA ALA A 60 -9.59 -8.28 6.49
C ALA A 60 -8.15 -8.71 6.17
N CYS A 61 -7.31 -7.78 5.73
CA CYS A 61 -5.88 -8.04 5.48
C CYS A 61 -5.13 -8.41 6.77
N ILE A 62 -5.34 -7.67 7.87
CA ILE A 62 -4.70 -7.94 9.16
C ILE A 62 -5.07 -9.33 9.66
N ASP A 63 -6.35 -9.68 9.61
CA ASP A 63 -6.84 -10.97 10.07
C ASP A 63 -6.26 -12.12 9.23
N LEU A 64 -6.14 -11.93 7.92
CA LEU A 64 -5.53 -12.88 7.03
C LEU A 64 -4.04 -13.06 7.35
N LEU A 65 -3.28 -11.99 7.48
CA LEU A 65 -1.86 -12.02 7.81
C LEU A 65 -1.59 -12.62 9.19
N ARG A 66 -2.45 -12.34 10.19
CA ARG A 66 -2.39 -12.98 11.51
C ARG A 66 -2.64 -14.49 11.43
N ARG A 67 -3.58 -14.95 10.58
CA ARG A 67 -3.84 -16.38 10.36
C ARG A 67 -2.66 -17.06 9.68
N ARG A 68 -2.08 -16.40 8.66
CA ARG A 68 -0.90 -16.88 7.94
C ARG A 68 0.29 -17.03 8.88
N LYS A 69 0.59 -16.01 9.68
CA LYS A 69 1.67 -16.07 10.67
C LYS A 69 1.52 -17.22 11.63
N ARG A 70 0.31 -17.45 12.17
CA ARG A 70 0.04 -18.59 13.08
C ARG A 70 0.24 -19.94 12.41
N ARG A 71 -0.04 -20.07 11.11
CA ARG A 71 0.23 -21.31 10.35
C ARG A 71 1.74 -21.50 10.13
N GLN A 72 2.45 -20.44 9.79
CA GLN A 72 3.90 -20.48 9.55
C GLN A 72 4.72 -20.76 10.82
N GLU A 73 4.23 -20.41 12.00
CA GLU A 73 4.85 -20.76 13.28
C GLU A 73 4.77 -22.27 13.57
N GLY A 74 3.93 -23.04 12.84
CA GLY A 74 3.80 -24.50 12.91
C GLY A 74 4.43 -25.28 11.75
N GLU A 75 4.90 -24.60 10.68
CA GLU A 75 5.45 -25.23 9.48
C GLU A 75 6.73 -24.50 9.01
N ALA A 76 7.66 -25.24 8.37
CA ALA A 76 8.88 -24.66 7.81
C ALA A 76 8.58 -23.55 6.78
N PRO A 77 9.43 -22.53 6.65
CA PRO A 77 9.18 -21.39 5.76
C PRO A 77 9.12 -21.85 4.30
N HIS A 78 7.93 -21.80 3.70
CA HIS A 78 7.80 -21.91 2.27
C HIS A 78 8.25 -20.59 1.62
N SER A 79 9.32 -20.69 0.83
CA SER A 79 9.73 -19.69 -0.14
C SER A 79 8.62 -19.57 -1.19
N LEU A 80 7.90 -18.46 -1.16
CA LEU A 80 6.95 -18.12 -2.21
C LEU A 80 7.74 -17.40 -3.32
N ASP A 81 8.02 -18.12 -4.39
CA ASP A 81 8.30 -17.53 -5.71
C ASP A 81 7.00 -16.86 -6.17
N ASP A 82 6.87 -15.57 -5.86
CA ASP A 82 5.77 -14.76 -6.37
C ASP A 82 6.10 -14.41 -7.83
N GLU A 83 5.37 -15.03 -8.76
CA GLU A 83 5.22 -14.52 -10.11
C GLU A 83 4.90 -13.03 -10.07
N GLU A 84 5.52 -12.24 -10.95
CA GLU A 84 5.31 -10.80 -11.13
C GLU A 84 3.83 -10.49 -11.42
N ALA A 85 3.01 -10.48 -10.40
CA ALA A 85 1.65 -9.96 -10.50
C ALA A 85 1.74 -8.43 -10.62
N GLY A 86 1.66 -7.94 -11.84
CA GLY A 86 1.60 -6.51 -12.14
C GLY A 86 0.51 -5.84 -11.29
N TRP A 87 0.88 -4.72 -10.68
CA TRP A 87 -0.07 -3.89 -9.94
C TRP A 87 -1.06 -3.27 -10.94
N PRO A 88 -2.35 -3.21 -10.60
CA PRO A 88 -3.30 -2.50 -11.44
C PRO A 88 -2.88 -1.02 -11.56
N GLU A 89 -2.67 -0.56 -12.78
CA GLU A 89 -2.26 0.83 -13.06
C GLU A 89 -3.43 1.79 -12.88
N PRO A 90 -3.31 2.82 -12.02
CA PRO A 90 -4.19 3.98 -12.12
C PRO A 90 -3.80 4.77 -13.37
N ALA A 91 -4.77 5.17 -14.19
CA ALA A 91 -4.55 6.03 -15.34
C ALA A 91 -3.85 7.32 -14.91
N ALA A 92 -2.71 7.64 -15.54
CA ALA A 92 -1.98 8.86 -15.29
C ALA A 92 -2.67 10.05 -15.98
N PRO A 93 -2.81 11.21 -15.34
CA PRO A 93 -3.22 12.43 -16.02
C PRO A 93 -2.01 13.03 -16.75
N GLY A 94 -2.08 13.09 -18.07
CA GLY A 94 -1.49 14.05 -18.98
C GLY A 94 0.00 14.38 -18.79
N GLY A 95 0.87 13.48 -19.29
CA GLY A 95 2.28 13.75 -19.54
C GLY A 95 2.67 13.19 -20.90
N GLY A 96 3.81 13.61 -21.48
CA GLY A 96 4.33 13.00 -22.70
C GLY A 96 4.75 11.54 -22.47
N PRO A 97 4.94 10.73 -23.54
CA PRO A 97 5.25 9.30 -23.43
C PRO A 97 6.49 8.98 -22.57
N GLU A 98 7.48 9.88 -22.55
CA GLU A 98 8.68 9.73 -21.72
C GLU A 98 8.39 9.96 -20.23
N GLU A 99 7.56 10.95 -19.89
CA GLU A 99 7.16 11.22 -18.52
C GLU A 99 6.26 10.10 -17.95
N GLU A 100 5.40 9.54 -18.80
CA GLU A 100 4.56 8.39 -18.43
C GLU A 100 5.41 7.14 -18.14
N LEU A 101 6.41 6.86 -18.97
CA LEU A 101 7.34 5.75 -18.77
C LEU A 101 8.13 5.93 -17.47
N GLU A 102 8.69 7.11 -17.24
CA GLU A 102 9.47 7.40 -16.04
C GLU A 102 8.61 7.28 -14.77
N GLN A 103 7.37 7.78 -14.80
CA GLN A 103 6.43 7.63 -13.69
C GLN A 103 6.06 6.17 -13.44
N LYS A 104 5.90 5.38 -14.49
CA LYS A 104 5.63 3.95 -14.40
C LYS A 104 6.79 3.20 -13.73
N GLU A 105 8.01 3.45 -14.17
CA GLU A 105 9.22 2.85 -13.59
C GLU A 105 9.38 3.21 -12.11
N ARG A 106 9.17 4.48 -11.76
CA ARG A 106 9.19 4.94 -10.37
C ARG A 106 8.14 4.23 -9.50
N ARG A 107 6.91 4.08 -10.01
CA ARG A 107 5.85 3.35 -9.30
C ARG A 107 6.23 1.89 -9.10
N GLN A 108 6.66 1.22 -10.15
CA GLN A 108 7.06 -0.20 -10.08
C GLN A 108 8.20 -0.42 -9.07
N ALA A 109 9.20 0.47 -9.08
CA ALA A 109 10.28 0.41 -8.12
C ALA A 109 9.80 0.64 -6.69
N LEU A 110 8.94 1.64 -6.44
CA LEU A 110 8.33 1.88 -5.12
C LEU A 110 7.54 0.65 -4.62
N GLU A 111 6.74 0.05 -5.48
CA GLU A 111 5.93 -1.11 -5.16
C GLU A 111 6.77 -2.35 -4.88
N ARG A 112 7.84 -2.59 -5.64
CA ARG A 112 8.81 -3.65 -5.37
C ARG A 112 9.46 -3.47 -4.00
N GLU A 113 9.95 -2.27 -3.69
CA GLU A 113 10.59 -2.01 -2.40
C GLU A 113 9.61 -2.06 -1.22
N LEU A 114 8.36 -1.67 -1.44
CA LEU A 114 7.29 -1.81 -0.45
C LEU A 114 6.99 -3.28 -0.15
N ARG A 115 6.90 -4.14 -1.18
CA ARG A 115 6.71 -5.60 -1.01
C ARG A 115 7.86 -6.25 -0.23
N ALA A 116 9.07 -5.79 -0.45
CA ALA A 116 10.26 -6.32 0.22
C ALA A 116 10.41 -5.88 1.68
N LEU A 117 9.52 -5.02 2.19
CA LEU A 117 9.47 -4.69 3.62
C LEU A 117 8.85 -5.84 4.43
N PRO A 118 9.29 -6.02 5.70
CA PRO A 118 8.57 -6.89 6.64
C PRO A 118 7.09 -6.51 6.74
N ASP A 119 6.20 -7.50 6.87
CA ASP A 119 4.74 -7.30 6.86
C ASP A 119 4.28 -6.18 7.79
N HIS A 120 4.75 -6.17 9.05
CA HIS A 120 4.38 -5.16 10.05
C HIS A 120 4.81 -3.72 9.70
N GLN A 121 5.85 -3.55 8.86
CA GLN A 121 6.29 -2.24 8.37
C GLN A 121 5.46 -1.83 7.14
N ARG A 122 5.18 -2.78 6.27
CA ARG A 122 4.36 -2.55 5.08
C ARG A 122 2.93 -2.18 5.46
N GLU A 123 2.30 -2.94 6.37
CA GLU A 123 0.95 -2.70 6.86
C GLU A 123 0.77 -1.27 7.38
N ILE A 124 1.62 -0.84 8.30
CA ILE A 124 1.48 0.48 8.92
C ILE A 124 1.71 1.63 7.95
N LEU A 125 2.61 1.46 6.97
CA LEU A 125 2.82 2.41 5.88
C LEU A 125 1.60 2.51 4.98
N VAL A 126 1.06 1.38 4.54
CA VAL A 126 -0.12 1.35 3.67
C VAL A 126 -1.34 1.95 4.36
N MET A 127 -1.55 1.63 5.63
CA MET A 127 -2.63 2.23 6.43
C MET A 127 -2.52 3.75 6.50
N ARG A 128 -1.32 4.29 6.70
CA ARG A 128 -1.12 5.73 6.82
C ARG A 128 -1.11 6.46 5.49
N GLU A 129 -0.27 5.99 4.54
CA GLU A 129 0.05 6.73 3.32
C GLU A 129 -0.96 6.47 2.18
N VAL A 130 -1.56 5.27 2.16
CA VAL A 130 -2.51 4.88 1.11
C VAL A 130 -3.95 5.01 1.60
N SER A 131 -4.24 4.49 2.79
CA SER A 131 -5.60 4.51 3.35
C SER A 131 -5.94 5.81 4.07
N GLY A 132 -4.95 6.67 4.36
CA GLY A 132 -5.15 7.95 5.04
C GLY A 132 -5.60 7.84 6.50
N LEU A 133 -5.47 6.66 7.12
CA LEU A 133 -5.90 6.44 8.50
C LEU A 133 -5.11 7.31 9.48
N SER A 134 -5.79 7.83 10.49
CA SER A 134 -5.17 8.55 11.60
C SER A 134 -4.34 7.62 12.49
N TYR A 135 -3.45 8.16 13.29
CA TYR A 135 -2.66 7.36 14.23
C TYR A 135 -3.52 6.65 15.27
N GLN A 136 -4.66 7.26 15.65
CA GLN A 136 -5.62 6.64 16.55
C GLN A 136 -6.28 5.42 15.91
N GLU A 137 -6.79 5.57 14.68
CA GLU A 137 -7.39 4.48 13.92
C GLU A 137 -6.42 3.32 13.69
N ILE A 138 -5.17 3.62 13.35
CA ILE A 138 -4.11 2.61 13.22
C ILE A 138 -3.84 1.92 14.56
N GLY A 139 -3.81 2.67 15.67
CA GLY A 139 -3.63 2.13 17.00
C GLY A 139 -4.74 1.16 17.39
N GLU A 140 -6.00 1.54 17.14
CA GLU A 140 -7.17 0.68 17.37
C GLU A 140 -7.10 -0.62 16.55
N LEU A 141 -6.81 -0.52 15.22
CA LEU A 141 -6.73 -1.66 14.30
C LEU A 141 -5.61 -2.64 14.67
N LEU A 142 -4.44 -2.12 15.05
CA LEU A 142 -3.26 -2.92 15.39
C LEU A 142 -3.15 -3.27 16.88
N SER A 143 -4.07 -2.76 17.72
CA SER A 143 -4.03 -2.85 19.19
C SER A 143 -2.71 -2.30 19.75
N LEU A 144 -2.34 -1.07 19.34
CA LEU A 144 -1.12 -0.38 19.70
C LEU A 144 -1.43 0.98 20.33
N ASP A 145 -0.60 1.41 21.27
CA ASP A 145 -0.61 2.78 21.75
C ASP A 145 -0.07 3.79 20.72
N LEU A 146 -0.44 5.07 20.85
CA LEU A 146 -0.05 6.12 19.90
C LEU A 146 1.46 6.32 19.77
N GLY A 147 2.21 6.13 20.85
CA GLY A 147 3.67 6.23 20.86
C GLY A 147 4.29 5.13 20.02
N THR A 148 3.77 3.91 20.16
CA THR A 148 4.18 2.74 19.37
C THR A 148 3.82 2.92 17.89
N VAL A 149 2.63 3.43 17.56
CA VAL A 149 2.26 3.73 16.16
C VAL A 149 3.25 4.72 15.54
N LYS A 150 3.54 5.84 16.23
CA LYS A 150 4.49 6.86 15.75
C LYS A 150 5.89 6.26 15.51
N SER A 151 6.39 5.50 16.48
CA SER A 151 7.74 4.92 16.40
C SER A 151 7.85 3.83 15.33
N ARG A 152 6.83 2.99 15.15
CA ARG A 152 6.79 1.98 14.09
C ARG A 152 6.70 2.63 12.71
N LEU A 153 5.87 3.65 12.55
CA LEU A 153 5.73 4.37 11.29
C LEU A 153 7.05 5.08 10.90
N ALA A 154 7.73 5.72 11.87
CA ALA A 154 9.04 6.33 11.61
C ALA A 154 10.08 5.31 11.15
N ARG A 155 10.15 4.15 11.80
CA ARG A 155 11.06 3.05 11.41
C ARG A 155 10.70 2.49 10.04
N ALA A 156 9.43 2.29 9.74
CA ALA A 156 8.98 1.79 8.46
C ALA A 156 9.31 2.76 7.31
N ARG A 157 9.11 4.08 7.51
CA ARG A 157 9.52 5.11 6.54
C ARG A 157 11.04 5.11 6.30
N LEU A 158 11.82 4.98 7.37
CA LEU A 158 13.28 4.92 7.26
C LEU A 158 13.74 3.67 6.50
N ALA A 159 13.14 2.51 6.79
CA ALA A 159 13.43 1.27 6.10
C ALA A 159 13.11 1.36 4.60
N LEU A 160 11.92 1.88 4.24
CA LEU A 160 11.55 2.09 2.84
C LEU A 160 12.50 3.06 2.13
N LYS A 161 12.81 4.19 2.78
CA LYS A 161 13.77 5.17 2.24
C LYS A 161 15.13 4.53 1.98
N LYS A 162 15.66 3.77 2.92
CA LYS A 162 16.95 3.07 2.76
C LYS A 162 16.93 2.15 1.55
N ARG A 163 15.91 1.32 1.40
CA ARG A 163 15.76 0.41 0.26
C ARG A 163 15.67 1.14 -1.07
N LEU A 164 14.90 2.22 -1.13
CA LEU A 164 14.76 3.04 -2.33
C LEU A 164 16.08 3.70 -2.75
N LEU A 165 16.93 4.07 -1.79
CA LEU A 165 18.25 4.62 -2.05
C LEU A 165 19.26 3.55 -2.50
N GLU A 166 19.19 2.35 -1.94
CA GLU A 166 20.10 1.25 -2.26
C GLU A 166 19.78 0.56 -3.59
N ASN A 167 18.50 0.42 -3.91
CA ASN A 167 18.04 -0.39 -5.05
C ASN A 167 17.49 0.43 -6.23
N GLY A 168 17.36 1.73 -6.10
CA GLY A 168 16.78 2.57 -7.14
C GLY A 168 17.54 3.85 -7.39
N ASN A 169 17.73 4.18 -8.66
CA ASN A 169 18.14 5.52 -9.12
C ASN A 169 17.03 6.58 -8.89
N PHE A 170 16.25 6.45 -7.81
CA PHE A 170 15.07 7.29 -7.55
C PHE A 170 15.40 8.78 -7.45
N PHE A 171 16.62 9.12 -7.06
CA PHE A 171 17.03 10.49 -6.77
C PHE A 171 18.14 11.02 -7.69
N THR A 172 18.73 10.20 -8.54
CA THR A 172 19.88 10.61 -9.37
C THR A 172 19.49 11.44 -10.59
N GLN A 173 18.26 11.35 -11.07
CA GLN A 173 17.83 12.11 -12.26
C GLN A 173 17.25 13.50 -11.96
N SER A 174 16.85 13.78 -10.73
CA SER A 174 16.36 15.10 -10.35
C SER A 174 17.46 16.16 -10.15
N ALA A 175 18.72 15.73 -10.13
CA ALA A 175 19.89 16.61 -9.92
C ALA A 175 20.61 17.05 -11.20
N SER A 176 20.15 16.62 -12.39
CA SER A 176 20.86 16.86 -13.65
C SER A 176 20.07 17.71 -14.64
N LYS A 177 19.54 18.86 -14.20
CA LYS A 177 19.33 20.00 -15.10
C LYS A 177 20.19 21.14 -14.61
N PRO A 178 21.40 21.35 -15.19
CA PRO A 178 22.07 22.61 -15.02
C PRO A 178 21.23 23.67 -15.75
N SER A 179 20.83 24.67 -15.02
CA SER A 179 20.28 25.91 -15.55
C SER A 179 21.28 26.50 -16.54
N GLU A 180 21.07 26.29 -17.83
CA GLU A 180 21.65 27.15 -18.86
C GLU A 180 20.92 28.48 -18.81
N GLU A 181 21.36 29.34 -17.94
CA GLU A 181 21.01 30.74 -18.02
C GLU A 181 22.28 31.60 -18.19
N THR A 182 22.30 32.22 -19.33
CA THR A 182 22.90 33.54 -19.59
C THR A 182 24.42 33.64 -19.69
N LYS A 183 24.93 33.51 -20.92
CA LYS A 183 25.98 34.40 -21.41
C LYS A 183 25.61 34.91 -22.79
N ARG A 184 24.85 35.96 -22.85
CA ARG A 184 24.95 36.96 -23.96
C ARG A 184 25.28 38.31 -23.34
N ARG A 185 26.53 38.62 -23.48
CA ARG A 185 27.02 39.98 -23.74
C ARG A 185 28.34 39.89 -24.49
#